data_5d97eed0a293e91ba2b97aeec9e8d03a
#
_entry.id   5d97eed0a293e91ba2b97aeec9e8d03a
#
_cell.length_a   1.000
_cell.length_b   1.000
_cell.length_c   1.000
_cell.angle_alpha   90.00
_cell.angle_beta   90.00
_cell.angle_gamma   90.00
#
_symmetry.space_group_name_H-M   'P 1'
#
loop_
_entity.id
_entity.type
_entity.pdbx_description
1 polymer ?
#
loop_
_entity_poly.entity_id
_entity_poly.type
_entity_poly.pdbx_seq_one_letter_code
_entity_poly.pdbx_strand_id
1 'polypeptide(L)'
;RSLIRDALNVDSGKGMIIFIRDIFMTTVFFELVGAMLSYIVFSKDYPPVEALGISLFHSIAAFNNSGFDILGNYRSLTGYYDNFTLNIITCVLIFFGGIGFLVIRELRIKHFHWKKLSMHSRVVISMSLFLIVSGTLLIKATENISWLGAFFLSFSTRTAGFSTYPLGNFSSAGLLVVIILMFIGASPGSTGGGIKTSTFFVLLQGIKSAATNKSEKAFHYAVPKNAFSKAAIITAIGAAIVLTGTYIMLV
;
A
#
# COMPACT_ATOMS: atom_id res chain seq x y z
N ARG A 1 -18.06 -1.54 20.36
CA ARG A 1 -18.65 -0.53 19.41
C ARG A 1 -17.98 0.83 19.52
N SER A 2 -17.69 1.35 20.73
CA SER A 2 -17.01 2.64 20.93
C SER A 2 -15.60 2.68 20.33
N LEU A 3 -14.77 1.67 20.59
CA LEU A 3 -13.40 1.59 20.10
C LEU A 3 -13.31 1.61 18.56
N ILE A 4 -14.22 0.93 17.87
CA ILE A 4 -14.26 0.92 16.39
C ILE A 4 -14.73 2.29 15.88
N ARG A 5 -15.69 2.92 16.55
CA ARG A 5 -16.16 4.27 16.22
C ARG A 5 -15.03 5.30 16.30
N ASP A 6 -14.24 5.24 17.38
CA ASP A 6 -13.14 6.17 17.63
C ASP A 6 -11.99 5.93 16.64
N ALA A 7 -11.71 4.66 16.28
CA ALA A 7 -10.70 4.31 15.30
C ALA A 7 -11.07 4.72 13.86
N LEU A 8 -12.36 4.72 13.53
CA LEU A 8 -12.87 5.05 12.19
C LEU A 8 -13.41 6.48 12.07
N ASN A 9 -13.43 7.25 13.17
CA ASN A 9 -13.93 8.63 13.22
C ASN A 9 -15.35 8.79 12.66
N VAL A 10 -16.28 7.85 13.00
CA VAL A 10 -17.67 7.81 12.52
C VAL A 10 -18.62 8.20 13.65
N ASP A 11 -19.36 9.30 13.47
CA ASP A 11 -20.13 9.98 14.51
C ASP A 11 -21.43 9.28 14.95
N SER A 12 -21.92 8.24 14.27
CA SER A 12 -23.15 7.55 14.61
C SER A 12 -23.11 6.04 14.42
N GLY A 13 -23.85 5.28 15.27
CA GLY A 13 -23.92 3.82 15.18
C GLY A 13 -24.50 3.31 13.84
N LYS A 14 -25.46 4.04 13.26
CA LYS A 14 -26.02 3.72 11.92
C LYS A 14 -24.97 3.96 10.82
N GLY A 15 -24.21 5.05 10.89
CA GLY A 15 -23.13 5.35 9.96
C GLY A 15 -22.04 4.29 9.97
N MET A 16 -21.74 3.72 11.14
CA MET A 16 -20.76 2.63 11.28
C MET A 16 -21.21 1.33 10.57
N ILE A 17 -22.48 0.95 10.70
CA ILE A 17 -23.02 -0.25 10.03
C ILE A 17 -22.95 -0.09 8.51
N ILE A 18 -23.34 1.08 8.00
CA ILE A 18 -23.26 1.39 6.57
C ILE A 18 -21.80 1.35 6.10
N PHE A 19 -20.87 1.90 6.88
CA PHE A 19 -19.46 1.89 6.54
C PHE A 19 -18.86 0.47 6.53
N ILE A 20 -19.19 -0.38 7.49
CA ILE A 20 -18.76 -1.79 7.52
C ILE A 20 -19.31 -2.54 6.29
N ARG A 21 -20.56 -2.32 5.93
CA ARG A 21 -21.15 -2.90 4.71
C ARG A 21 -20.44 -2.40 3.47
N ASP A 22 -20.12 -1.12 3.38
CA ASP A 22 -19.39 -0.54 2.25
C ASP A 22 -17.97 -1.13 2.13
N ILE A 23 -17.27 -1.36 3.27
CA ILE A 23 -15.98 -2.08 3.29
C ILE A 23 -16.15 -3.48 2.70
N PHE A 24 -17.07 -4.26 3.25
CA PHE A 24 -17.31 -5.64 2.81
C PHE A 24 -17.63 -5.73 1.31
N MET A 25 -18.58 -4.91 0.84
CA MET A 25 -18.94 -4.88 -0.57
C MET A 25 -17.81 -4.45 -1.49
N THR A 26 -16.99 -3.49 -1.04
CA THR A 26 -15.82 -3.02 -1.80
C THR A 26 -14.76 -4.12 -1.88
N THR A 27 -14.48 -4.79 -0.77
CA THR A 27 -13.53 -5.91 -0.70
C THR A 27 -13.95 -7.04 -1.64
N VAL A 28 -15.19 -7.53 -1.50
CA VAL A 28 -15.72 -8.61 -2.35
C VAL A 28 -15.69 -8.22 -3.83
N PHE A 29 -16.03 -6.98 -4.16
CA PHE A 29 -15.99 -6.49 -5.54
C PHE A 29 -14.58 -6.57 -6.13
N PHE A 30 -13.57 -6.00 -5.45
CA PHE A 30 -12.20 -6.02 -5.95
C PHE A 30 -11.63 -7.44 -6.00
N GLU A 31 -11.89 -8.25 -4.99
CA GLU A 31 -11.42 -9.64 -4.94
C GLU A 31 -12.02 -10.49 -6.05
N LEU A 32 -13.32 -10.38 -6.33
CA LEU A 32 -13.94 -11.13 -7.41
C LEU A 32 -13.48 -10.67 -8.80
N VAL A 33 -13.42 -9.36 -9.02
CA VAL A 33 -12.93 -8.81 -10.31
C VAL A 33 -11.47 -9.20 -10.52
N GLY A 34 -10.64 -9.05 -9.49
CA GLY A 34 -9.23 -9.45 -9.53
C GLY A 34 -9.06 -10.95 -9.81
N ALA A 35 -9.87 -11.81 -9.17
CA ALA A 35 -9.85 -13.24 -9.42
C ALA A 35 -10.23 -13.59 -10.85
N MET A 36 -11.30 -13.00 -11.40
CA MET A 36 -11.71 -13.20 -12.79
C MET A 36 -10.63 -12.79 -13.79
N LEU A 37 -10.00 -11.66 -13.56
CA LEU A 37 -8.93 -11.17 -14.43
C LEU A 37 -7.65 -12.01 -14.31
N SER A 38 -7.27 -12.42 -13.10
CA SER A 38 -6.12 -13.29 -12.86
C SER A 38 -6.33 -14.70 -13.43
N TYR A 39 -7.58 -15.18 -13.44
CA TYR A 39 -7.93 -16.47 -14.03
C TYR A 39 -7.58 -16.54 -15.52
N ILE A 40 -7.71 -15.45 -16.28
CA ILE A 40 -7.35 -15.39 -17.70
C ILE A 40 -5.85 -15.70 -17.90
N VAL A 41 -5.02 -15.39 -16.91
CA VAL A 41 -3.58 -15.66 -16.95
C VAL A 41 -3.29 -17.07 -16.45
N PHE A 42 -3.74 -17.42 -15.25
CA PHE A 42 -3.43 -18.72 -14.63
C PHE A 42 -4.05 -19.92 -15.35
N SER A 43 -5.18 -19.75 -16.03
CA SER A 43 -5.80 -20.82 -16.82
C SER A 43 -4.99 -21.27 -18.04
N LYS A 44 -3.90 -20.55 -18.39
CA LYS A 44 -2.98 -20.97 -19.45
C LYS A 44 -1.96 -22.00 -18.96
N ASP A 45 -1.65 -21.97 -17.66
CA ASP A 45 -0.56 -22.75 -17.06
C ASP A 45 -1.08 -23.87 -16.14
N TYR A 46 -2.33 -23.76 -15.66
CA TYR A 46 -2.93 -24.69 -14.70
C TYR A 46 -4.29 -25.22 -15.16
N PRO A 47 -4.69 -26.44 -14.72
CA PRO A 47 -6.03 -26.97 -14.97
C PRO A 47 -7.12 -26.01 -14.46
N PRO A 48 -8.32 -25.98 -15.07
CA PRO A 48 -9.34 -24.97 -14.78
C PRO A 48 -9.71 -24.81 -13.30
N VAL A 49 -9.86 -25.91 -12.58
CA VAL A 49 -10.23 -25.88 -11.14
C VAL A 49 -9.09 -25.33 -10.30
N GLU A 50 -7.86 -25.76 -10.58
CA GLU A 50 -6.66 -25.29 -9.89
C GLU A 50 -6.40 -23.79 -10.19
N ALA A 51 -6.50 -23.39 -11.46
CA ALA A 51 -6.40 -22.00 -11.88
C ALA A 51 -7.43 -21.10 -11.18
N LEU A 52 -8.65 -21.58 -10.97
CA LEU A 52 -9.68 -20.85 -10.23
C LEU A 52 -9.28 -20.66 -8.77
N GLY A 53 -8.78 -21.73 -8.11
CA GLY A 53 -8.29 -21.66 -6.73
C GLY A 53 -7.12 -20.69 -6.57
N ILE A 54 -6.13 -20.76 -7.47
CA ILE A 54 -4.97 -19.87 -7.49
C ILE A 54 -5.42 -18.41 -7.69
N SER A 55 -6.34 -18.18 -8.62
CA SER A 55 -6.81 -16.82 -8.95
C SER A 55 -7.58 -16.18 -7.80
N LEU A 56 -8.44 -16.93 -7.13
CA LEU A 56 -9.16 -16.47 -5.94
C LEU A 56 -8.19 -16.14 -4.81
N PHE A 57 -7.29 -17.08 -4.50
CA PHE A 57 -6.30 -16.87 -3.44
C PHE A 57 -5.41 -15.67 -3.73
N HIS A 58 -4.88 -15.57 -4.96
CA HIS A 58 -4.02 -14.47 -5.38
C HIS A 58 -4.73 -13.12 -5.25
N SER A 59 -5.97 -13.02 -5.72
CA SER A 59 -6.74 -11.77 -5.66
C SER A 59 -7.01 -11.34 -4.22
N ILE A 60 -7.42 -12.28 -3.35
CA ILE A 60 -7.62 -12.03 -1.93
C ILE A 60 -6.30 -11.58 -1.28
N ALA A 61 -5.22 -12.32 -1.51
CA ALA A 61 -3.90 -12.00 -0.95
C ALA A 61 -3.39 -10.63 -1.43
N ALA A 62 -3.60 -10.28 -2.70
CA ALA A 62 -3.16 -9.01 -3.27
C ALA A 62 -3.97 -7.82 -2.73
N PHE A 63 -5.30 -7.91 -2.67
CA PHE A 63 -6.12 -6.83 -2.13
C PHE A 63 -5.90 -6.62 -0.63
N ASN A 64 -5.69 -7.69 0.13
CA ASN A 64 -5.40 -7.62 1.56
C ASN A 64 -3.93 -7.32 1.87
N ASN A 65 -3.09 -7.07 0.88
CA ASN A 65 -1.66 -6.76 1.05
C ASN A 65 -0.95 -7.79 1.93
N SER A 66 -1.22 -9.08 1.75
CA SER A 66 -0.67 -10.16 2.58
C SER A 66 0.57 -10.83 1.96
N GLY A 67 0.74 -10.78 0.65
CA GLY A 67 1.89 -11.29 -0.08
C GLY A 67 2.03 -12.81 -0.14
N PHE A 68 1.05 -13.54 0.35
CA PHE A 68 1.07 -14.99 0.28
C PHE A 68 0.73 -15.48 -1.13
N ASP A 69 1.39 -16.55 -1.55
CA ASP A 69 1.10 -17.28 -2.77
C ASP A 69 0.96 -18.79 -2.50
N ILE A 70 0.31 -19.49 -3.41
CA ILE A 70 0.15 -20.94 -3.40
C ILE A 70 0.78 -21.60 -4.64
N LEU A 71 1.68 -20.86 -5.32
CA LEU A 71 2.38 -21.34 -6.52
C LEU A 71 3.50 -22.35 -6.19
N GLY A 72 3.84 -22.50 -4.91
CA GLY A 72 4.82 -23.43 -4.40
C GLY A 72 6.27 -22.96 -4.53
N ASN A 73 7.18 -23.69 -3.87
CA ASN A 73 8.63 -23.49 -3.90
C ASN A 73 9.11 -22.06 -3.52
N TYR A 74 8.34 -21.33 -2.73
CA TYR A 74 8.64 -19.94 -2.31
C TYR A 74 8.93 -18.98 -3.49
N ARG A 75 8.34 -19.25 -4.68
CA ARG A 75 8.65 -18.51 -5.90
C ARG A 75 7.95 -17.17 -6.01
N SER A 76 6.88 -16.95 -5.24
CA SER A 76 6.00 -15.80 -5.43
C SER A 76 5.60 -15.65 -6.90
N LEU A 77 5.66 -14.46 -7.48
CA LEU A 77 5.32 -14.21 -8.88
C LEU A 77 6.54 -14.18 -9.82
N THR A 78 7.68 -14.78 -9.43
CA THR A 78 8.90 -14.74 -10.26
C THR A 78 8.72 -15.42 -11.62
N GLY A 79 7.86 -16.43 -11.73
CA GLY A 79 7.51 -17.04 -13.01
C GLY A 79 6.69 -16.15 -13.95
N TYR A 80 6.14 -15.04 -13.44
CA TYR A 80 5.29 -14.09 -14.17
C TYR A 80 5.91 -12.69 -14.23
N TYR A 81 7.24 -12.56 -14.11
CA TYR A 81 7.94 -11.27 -14.04
C TYR A 81 7.71 -10.38 -15.27
N ASP A 82 7.51 -10.95 -16.44
CA ASP A 82 7.25 -10.28 -17.71
C ASP A 82 5.75 -10.25 -18.12
N ASN A 83 4.89 -10.94 -17.37
CA ASN A 83 3.46 -10.94 -17.66
C ASN A 83 2.81 -9.60 -17.28
N PHE A 84 2.69 -8.70 -18.26
CA PHE A 84 2.14 -7.37 -18.07
C PHE A 84 0.75 -7.38 -17.41
N THR A 85 -0.13 -8.26 -17.89
CA THR A 85 -1.53 -8.33 -17.41
C THR A 85 -1.60 -8.69 -15.93
N LEU A 86 -0.94 -9.77 -15.50
CA LEU A 86 -0.96 -10.19 -14.09
C LEU A 86 -0.31 -9.13 -13.19
N ASN A 87 0.83 -8.58 -13.62
CA ASN A 87 1.52 -7.54 -12.85
C ASN A 87 0.65 -6.31 -12.63
N ILE A 88 -0.06 -5.83 -13.66
CA ILE A 88 -0.95 -4.66 -13.51
C ILE A 88 -2.16 -4.98 -12.65
N ILE A 89 -2.79 -6.14 -12.83
CA ILE A 89 -3.93 -6.57 -11.99
C ILE A 89 -3.50 -6.57 -10.51
N THR A 90 -2.38 -7.19 -10.21
CA THR A 90 -1.82 -7.26 -8.85
C THR A 90 -1.53 -5.86 -8.29
N CYS A 91 -0.87 -4.98 -9.06
CA CYS A 91 -0.62 -3.60 -8.66
C CYS A 91 -1.91 -2.83 -8.35
N VAL A 92 -2.96 -3.00 -9.17
CA VAL A 92 -4.27 -2.35 -8.96
C VAL A 92 -4.91 -2.85 -7.67
N LEU A 93 -4.90 -4.16 -7.42
CA LEU A 93 -5.43 -4.75 -6.18
C LEU A 93 -4.69 -4.22 -4.95
N ILE A 94 -3.35 -4.25 -4.97
CA ILE A 94 -2.49 -3.72 -3.91
C ILE A 94 -2.78 -2.23 -3.65
N PHE A 95 -2.91 -1.45 -4.72
CA PHE A 95 -3.18 -0.02 -4.61
C PHE A 95 -4.51 0.26 -3.91
N PHE A 96 -5.61 -0.34 -4.39
CA PHE A 96 -6.92 -0.11 -3.79
C PHE A 96 -7.03 -0.70 -2.38
N GLY A 97 -6.41 -1.83 -2.09
CA GLY A 97 -6.29 -2.33 -0.72
C GLY A 97 -5.51 -1.38 0.18
N GLY A 98 -4.44 -0.74 -0.35
CA GLY A 98 -3.50 0.11 0.40
C GLY A 98 -3.89 1.57 0.56
N ILE A 99 -4.82 2.15 -0.21
CA ILE A 99 -5.19 3.57 -0.08
C ILE A 99 -6.19 3.87 1.04
N GLY A 100 -6.84 2.85 1.57
CA GLY A 100 -7.80 2.98 2.67
C GLY A 100 -9.27 3.12 2.24
N PHE A 101 -10.13 2.44 2.98
CA PHE A 101 -11.57 2.35 2.65
C PHE A 101 -12.31 3.69 2.70
N LEU A 102 -11.89 4.60 3.57
CA LEU A 102 -12.45 5.97 3.62
C LEU A 102 -12.18 6.72 2.31
N VAL A 103 -10.97 6.57 1.77
CA VAL A 103 -10.58 7.21 0.50
C VAL A 103 -11.36 6.60 -0.66
N ILE A 104 -11.47 5.27 -0.73
CA ILE A 104 -12.26 4.58 -1.76
C ILE A 104 -13.72 5.02 -1.73
N ARG A 105 -14.32 5.07 -0.53
CA ARG A 105 -15.71 5.54 -0.35
C ARG A 105 -15.88 6.97 -0.82
N GLU A 106 -14.94 7.85 -0.47
CA GLU A 106 -14.99 9.25 -0.90
C GLU A 106 -14.82 9.41 -2.41
N LEU A 107 -13.92 8.67 -3.03
CA LEU A 107 -13.74 8.63 -4.49
C LEU A 107 -15.04 8.21 -5.20
N ARG A 108 -15.71 7.16 -4.69
CA ARG A 108 -16.98 6.70 -5.26
C ARG A 108 -18.08 7.74 -5.13
N ILE A 109 -18.26 8.35 -3.95
CA ILE A 109 -19.33 9.33 -3.70
C ILE A 109 -19.08 10.63 -4.48
N LYS A 110 -17.83 11.06 -4.58
CA LYS A 110 -17.48 12.33 -5.24
C LYS A 110 -17.06 12.15 -6.70
N HIS A 111 -17.30 10.97 -7.30
CA HIS A 111 -17.02 10.67 -8.70
C HIS A 111 -15.64 11.13 -9.16
N PHE A 112 -14.58 10.85 -8.36
CA PHE A 112 -13.19 11.20 -8.65
C PHE A 112 -12.91 12.72 -8.83
N HIS A 113 -13.82 13.60 -8.40
CA HIS A 113 -13.59 15.04 -8.50
C HIS A 113 -12.57 15.52 -7.48
N TRP A 114 -11.31 15.70 -7.91
CA TRP A 114 -10.18 16.09 -7.05
C TRP A 114 -10.49 17.26 -6.11
N LYS A 115 -11.10 18.34 -6.65
CA LYS A 115 -11.43 19.55 -5.88
C LYS A 115 -12.45 19.32 -4.76
N LYS A 116 -13.23 18.27 -4.83
CA LYS A 116 -14.25 17.93 -3.83
C LYS A 116 -13.73 16.96 -2.76
N LEU A 117 -12.54 16.35 -2.97
CA LEU A 117 -11.96 15.41 -2.01
C LEU A 117 -11.52 16.13 -0.73
N SER A 118 -11.63 15.43 0.41
CA SER A 118 -11.10 15.87 1.68
C SER A 118 -9.57 16.05 1.63
N MET A 119 -9.04 16.84 2.55
CA MET A 119 -7.58 16.97 2.74
C MET A 119 -6.93 15.60 2.91
N HIS A 120 -7.52 14.74 3.74
CA HIS A 120 -7.02 13.38 3.99
C HIS A 120 -6.87 12.57 2.69
N SER A 121 -7.93 12.48 1.89
CA SER A 121 -7.91 11.73 0.62
C SER A 121 -6.89 12.30 -0.37
N ARG A 122 -6.77 13.62 -0.47
CA ARG A 122 -5.76 14.26 -1.33
C ARG A 122 -4.33 13.94 -0.88
N VAL A 123 -4.05 14.01 0.42
CA VAL A 123 -2.74 13.66 0.99
C VAL A 123 -2.41 12.21 0.69
N VAL A 124 -3.33 11.29 0.99
CA VAL A 124 -3.14 9.85 0.77
C VAL A 124 -2.84 9.54 -0.68
N ILE A 125 -3.66 10.02 -1.60
CA ILE A 125 -3.49 9.76 -3.04
C ILE A 125 -2.17 10.36 -3.55
N SER A 126 -1.89 11.65 -3.22
CA SER A 126 -0.66 12.31 -3.66
C SER A 126 0.59 11.61 -3.14
N MET A 127 0.61 11.23 -1.85
CA MET A 127 1.75 10.53 -1.26
C MET A 127 1.91 9.12 -1.80
N SER A 128 0.81 8.39 -2.03
CA SER A 128 0.87 7.07 -2.64
C SER A 128 1.46 7.13 -4.04
N LEU A 129 1.00 8.06 -4.88
CA LEU A 129 1.54 8.25 -6.23
C LEU A 129 3.01 8.71 -6.21
N PHE A 130 3.36 9.63 -5.31
CA PHE A 130 4.74 10.07 -5.14
C PHE A 130 5.68 8.91 -4.79
N LEU A 131 5.29 8.07 -3.82
CA LEU A 131 6.09 6.91 -3.41
C LEU A 131 6.19 5.85 -4.51
N ILE A 132 5.12 5.62 -5.29
CA ILE A 132 5.14 4.71 -6.42
C ILE A 132 6.13 5.20 -7.48
N VAL A 133 6.03 6.45 -7.89
CA VAL A 133 6.90 7.02 -8.93
C VAL A 133 8.35 7.07 -8.46
N SER A 134 8.61 7.62 -7.27
CA SER A 134 9.97 7.71 -6.73
C SER A 134 10.57 6.33 -6.48
N GLY A 135 9.79 5.38 -5.93
CA GLY A 135 10.23 4.00 -5.72
C GLY A 135 10.57 3.29 -7.03
N THR A 136 9.73 3.43 -8.06
CA THR A 136 10.00 2.86 -9.39
C THR A 136 11.30 3.41 -9.98
N LEU A 137 11.49 4.73 -9.92
CA LEU A 137 12.71 5.37 -10.45
C LEU A 137 13.96 4.95 -9.68
N LEU A 138 13.89 4.92 -8.35
CA LEU A 138 15.02 4.53 -7.51
C LEU A 138 15.38 3.04 -7.69
N ILE A 139 14.40 2.13 -7.70
CA ILE A 139 14.63 0.70 -7.95
C ILE A 139 15.22 0.51 -9.36
N LYS A 140 14.70 1.19 -10.37
CA LYS A 140 15.23 1.09 -11.74
C LYS A 140 16.65 1.64 -11.87
N ALA A 141 16.99 2.67 -11.10
CA ALA A 141 18.33 3.27 -11.09
C ALA A 141 19.36 2.41 -10.37
N THR A 142 18.94 1.62 -9.39
CA THR A 142 19.84 0.76 -8.59
C THR A 142 19.95 -0.67 -9.12
N GLU A 143 18.92 -1.15 -9.84
CA GLU A 143 18.80 -2.53 -10.26
C GLU A 143 18.61 -2.66 -11.77
N ASN A 144 19.28 -3.67 -12.35
CA ASN A 144 19.13 -3.96 -13.78
C ASN A 144 17.95 -4.90 -14.05
N ILE A 145 16.74 -4.43 -13.71
CA ILE A 145 15.48 -5.13 -13.95
C ILE A 145 14.60 -4.38 -14.95
N SER A 146 13.54 -5.01 -15.45
CA SER A 146 12.61 -4.35 -16.38
C SER A 146 11.88 -3.18 -15.70
N TRP A 147 11.39 -2.21 -16.49
CA TRP A 147 10.54 -1.13 -15.98
C TRP A 147 9.27 -1.66 -15.31
N LEU A 148 8.69 -2.72 -15.87
CA LEU A 148 7.53 -3.40 -15.29
C LEU A 148 7.87 -3.98 -13.91
N GLY A 149 9.03 -4.63 -13.78
CA GLY A 149 9.49 -5.18 -12.51
C GLY A 149 9.77 -4.10 -11.46
N ALA A 150 10.43 -3.00 -11.83
CA ALA A 150 10.66 -1.88 -10.93
C ALA A 150 9.35 -1.23 -10.46
N PHE A 151 8.39 -1.05 -11.38
CA PHE A 151 7.05 -0.56 -11.09
C PHE A 151 6.31 -1.50 -10.14
N PHE A 152 6.27 -2.79 -10.44
CA PHE A 152 5.64 -3.81 -9.60
C PHE A 152 6.23 -3.82 -8.19
N LEU A 153 7.55 -3.85 -8.06
CA LEU A 153 8.22 -3.85 -6.76
C LEU A 153 7.95 -2.58 -5.96
N SER A 154 7.85 -1.42 -6.62
CA SER A 154 7.48 -0.17 -5.94
C SER A 154 6.09 -0.21 -5.29
N PHE A 155 5.14 -0.96 -5.87
CA PHE A 155 3.85 -1.22 -5.22
C PHE A 155 3.98 -2.24 -4.11
N SER A 156 4.60 -3.38 -4.42
CA SER A 156 4.61 -4.55 -3.57
C SER A 156 5.41 -4.36 -2.28
N THR A 157 6.55 -3.67 -2.34
CA THR A 157 7.39 -3.39 -1.16
C THR A 157 6.67 -2.55 -0.10
N ARG A 158 5.65 -1.80 -0.47
CA ARG A 158 4.82 -1.04 0.46
C ARG A 158 3.75 -1.91 1.14
N THR A 159 4.22 -2.99 1.78
CA THR A 159 3.49 -3.93 2.63
C THR A 159 2.61 -4.99 1.92
N ALA A 160 2.71 -5.15 0.61
CA ALA A 160 2.02 -6.24 -0.08
C ALA A 160 2.81 -7.56 -0.06
N GLY A 161 4.12 -7.54 -0.31
CA GLY A 161 5.00 -8.70 -0.10
C GLY A 161 5.19 -9.62 -1.30
N PHE A 162 4.51 -9.40 -2.42
CA PHE A 162 4.77 -10.17 -3.65
C PHE A 162 6.09 -9.79 -4.30
N SER A 163 6.77 -10.75 -4.92
CA SER A 163 8.02 -10.50 -5.64
C SER A 163 8.02 -11.12 -7.03
N THR A 164 8.42 -10.33 -8.02
CA THR A 164 8.65 -10.77 -9.40
C THR A 164 10.14 -10.99 -9.68
N TYR A 165 11.02 -10.53 -8.79
CA TYR A 165 12.47 -10.74 -8.84
C TYR A 165 12.97 -11.18 -7.48
N PRO A 166 13.93 -12.12 -7.40
CA PRO A 166 14.52 -12.54 -6.13
C PRO A 166 15.29 -11.38 -5.48
N LEU A 167 14.81 -10.88 -4.33
CA LEU A 167 15.44 -9.76 -3.61
C LEU A 167 16.86 -10.09 -3.13
N GLY A 168 17.18 -11.38 -2.93
CA GLY A 168 18.53 -11.81 -2.56
C GLY A 168 19.62 -11.49 -3.60
N ASN A 169 19.23 -11.20 -4.85
CA ASN A 169 20.15 -10.84 -5.92
C ASN A 169 20.33 -9.32 -6.06
N PHE A 170 19.65 -8.53 -5.23
CA PHE A 170 19.70 -7.06 -5.32
C PHE A 170 20.99 -6.52 -4.74
N SER A 171 21.44 -5.40 -5.29
CA SER A 171 22.54 -4.62 -4.74
C SER A 171 22.20 -4.08 -3.35
N SER A 172 23.21 -3.75 -2.55
CA SER A 172 23.00 -3.10 -1.25
C SER A 172 22.22 -1.78 -1.37
N ALA A 173 22.41 -1.05 -2.48
CA ALA A 173 21.68 0.18 -2.76
C ALA A 173 20.19 -0.11 -3.05
N GLY A 174 19.89 -1.12 -3.86
CA GLY A 174 18.52 -1.55 -4.13
C GLY A 174 17.81 -2.07 -2.89
N LEU A 175 18.49 -2.86 -2.06
CA LEU A 175 17.95 -3.32 -0.78
C LEU A 175 17.64 -2.16 0.15
N LEU A 176 18.49 -1.14 0.22
CA LEU A 176 18.21 0.07 1.02
C LEU A 176 16.94 0.78 0.55
N VAL A 177 16.73 0.93 -0.76
CA VAL A 177 15.51 1.52 -1.32
C VAL A 177 14.30 0.68 -0.93
N VAL A 178 14.37 -0.64 -1.07
CA VAL A 178 13.31 -1.58 -0.67
C VAL A 178 12.97 -1.42 0.82
N ILE A 179 13.97 -1.41 1.71
CA ILE A 179 13.77 -1.25 3.17
C ILE A 179 13.07 0.08 3.48
N ILE A 180 13.45 1.18 2.85
CA ILE A 180 12.80 2.49 3.05
C ILE A 180 11.34 2.43 2.59
N LEU A 181 11.04 1.82 1.44
CA LEU A 181 9.68 1.67 0.94
C LEU A 181 8.83 0.76 1.83
N MET A 182 9.40 -0.33 2.37
CA MET A 182 8.73 -1.21 3.31
C MET A 182 8.39 -0.50 4.64
N PHE A 183 9.28 0.38 5.10
CA PHE A 183 9.07 1.17 6.31
C PHE A 183 7.93 2.18 6.13
N ILE A 184 7.84 2.82 4.94
CA ILE A 184 6.74 3.74 4.58
C ILE A 184 5.61 2.92 3.95
N GLY A 185 4.75 2.36 4.79
CA GLY A 185 3.72 1.44 4.38
C GLY A 185 2.49 2.07 3.72
N ALA A 186 1.34 1.47 3.98
CA ALA A 186 0.06 1.85 3.39
C ALA A 186 -0.61 3.03 4.11
N SER A 187 -1.81 3.41 3.65
CA SER A 187 -2.55 4.55 4.17
C SER A 187 -3.40 4.19 5.40
N PRO A 188 -3.84 5.17 6.20
CA PRO A 188 -4.75 4.92 7.32
C PRO A 188 -6.06 4.27 6.87
N GLY A 189 -6.54 3.28 7.64
CA GLY A 189 -7.78 2.56 7.33
C GLY A 189 -7.72 1.70 6.07
N SER A 190 -6.53 1.21 5.72
CA SER A 190 -6.26 0.26 4.64
C SER A 190 -5.95 -1.13 5.19
N THR A 191 -5.80 -2.10 4.30
CA THR A 191 -5.36 -3.46 4.62
C THR A 191 -3.85 -3.57 4.90
N GLY A 192 -3.05 -2.59 4.45
CA GLY A 192 -1.59 -2.63 4.59
C GLY A 192 -1.06 -2.11 5.94
N GLY A 193 0.15 -2.51 6.28
CA GLY A 193 0.88 -2.15 7.50
C GLY A 193 1.78 -0.93 7.37
N GLY A 194 2.86 -0.91 8.17
CA GLY A 194 3.91 0.11 8.13
C GLY A 194 3.51 1.49 8.66
N ILE A 195 4.46 2.44 8.62
CA ILE A 195 4.19 3.84 8.93
C ILE A 195 3.26 4.41 7.86
N LYS A 196 2.16 5.00 8.30
CA LYS A 196 1.11 5.45 7.39
C LYS A 196 1.57 6.61 6.51
N THR A 197 1.12 6.60 5.25
CA THR A 197 1.45 7.66 4.26
C THR A 197 1.13 9.06 4.78
N SER A 198 0.06 9.23 5.55
CA SER A 198 -0.29 10.50 6.20
C SER A 198 0.71 10.90 7.29
N THR A 199 1.25 9.94 8.06
CA THR A 199 2.29 10.18 9.07
C THR A 199 3.57 10.65 8.39
N PHE A 200 4.00 9.97 7.34
CA PHE A 200 5.17 10.38 6.56
C PHE A 200 5.00 11.76 5.92
N PHE A 201 3.81 12.06 5.37
CA PHE A 201 3.49 13.40 4.87
C PHE A 201 3.65 14.49 5.94
N VAL A 202 3.11 14.24 7.14
CA VAL A 202 3.21 15.20 8.25
C VAL A 202 4.66 15.44 8.66
N LEU A 203 5.50 14.40 8.69
CA LEU A 203 6.93 14.53 8.94
C LEU A 203 7.61 15.42 7.90
N LEU A 204 7.37 15.19 6.61
CA LEU A 204 7.94 16.02 5.55
C LEU A 204 7.48 17.47 5.65
N GLN A 205 6.22 17.72 5.99
CA GLN A 205 5.70 19.08 6.18
C GLN A 205 6.30 19.75 7.42
N GLY A 206 6.49 19.03 8.51
CA GLY A 206 7.14 19.56 9.71
C GLY A 206 8.60 19.92 9.47
N ILE A 207 9.36 19.05 8.79
CA ILE A 207 10.75 19.35 8.38
C ILE A 207 10.79 20.60 7.48
N LYS A 208 9.90 20.66 6.48
CA LYS A 208 9.80 21.82 5.60
C LYS A 208 9.43 23.10 6.35
N SER A 209 8.49 23.02 7.29
CA SER A 209 8.07 24.14 8.15
C SER A 209 9.24 24.66 8.98
N ALA A 210 9.98 23.76 9.63
CA ALA A 210 11.16 24.11 10.42
C ALA A 210 12.26 24.78 9.57
N ALA A 211 12.53 24.24 8.37
CA ALA A 211 13.54 24.79 7.46
C ALA A 211 13.15 26.14 6.84
N THR A 212 11.86 26.43 6.69
CA THR A 212 11.39 27.66 5.99
C THR A 212 10.75 28.68 6.93
N ASN A 213 10.65 28.41 8.23
CA ASN A 213 9.92 29.21 9.22
C ASN A 213 8.48 29.57 8.82
N LYS A 214 7.82 28.68 8.05
CA LYS A 214 6.44 28.85 7.60
C LYS A 214 5.53 27.86 8.32
N SER A 215 4.26 28.26 8.52
CA SER A 215 3.27 27.36 9.13
C SER A 215 3.03 26.10 8.30
N GLU A 216 2.87 24.95 8.97
CA GLU A 216 2.55 23.68 8.35
C GLU A 216 1.18 23.74 7.65
N LYS A 217 1.16 23.58 6.34
CA LYS A 217 -0.06 23.61 5.52
C LYS A 217 -0.08 22.44 4.54
N ALA A 218 -1.25 21.86 4.33
CA ALA A 218 -1.51 20.86 3.31
C ALA A 218 -2.71 21.31 2.47
N PHE A 219 -2.53 21.51 1.16
CA PHE A 219 -3.60 21.93 0.23
C PHE A 219 -4.45 23.11 0.77
N HIS A 220 -3.80 24.13 1.34
CA HIS A 220 -4.40 25.33 1.99
C HIS A 220 -5.00 25.12 3.39
N TYR A 221 -5.00 23.90 3.93
CA TYR A 221 -5.45 23.60 5.29
C TYR A 221 -4.26 23.61 6.27
N ALA A 222 -4.48 24.15 7.47
CA ALA A 222 -3.48 24.09 8.53
C ALA A 222 -3.38 22.66 9.08
N VAL A 223 -2.17 22.16 9.27
CA VAL A 223 -1.92 20.89 9.98
C VAL A 223 -2.08 21.13 11.49
N PRO A 224 -2.71 20.24 12.26
CA PRO A 224 -2.86 20.39 13.71
C PRO A 224 -1.50 20.55 14.40
N LYS A 225 -1.39 21.49 15.35
CA LYS A 225 -0.12 21.83 16.03
C LYS A 225 0.66 20.65 16.63
N ASN A 226 -0.02 19.60 17.07
CA ASN A 226 0.60 18.40 17.68
C ASN A 226 0.80 17.25 16.68
N ALA A 227 0.46 17.43 15.40
CA ALA A 227 0.52 16.34 14.42
C ALA A 227 1.96 15.92 14.15
N PHE A 228 2.89 16.87 14.04
CA PHE A 228 4.31 16.59 13.83
C PHE A 228 4.91 15.79 15.00
N SER A 229 4.70 16.21 16.24
CA SER A 229 5.22 15.50 17.42
C SER A 229 4.69 14.07 17.48
N LYS A 230 3.39 13.86 17.23
CA LYS A 230 2.80 12.52 17.18
C LYS A 230 3.40 11.68 16.05
N ALA A 231 3.56 12.26 14.87
CA ALA A 231 4.17 11.58 13.72
C ALA A 231 5.63 11.20 14.01
N ALA A 232 6.41 12.08 14.63
CA ALA A 232 7.80 11.82 15.01
C ALA A 232 7.91 10.68 16.04
N ILE A 233 7.06 10.67 17.07
CA ILE A 233 7.02 9.60 18.07
C ILE A 233 6.69 8.25 17.42
N ILE A 234 5.64 8.19 16.59
CA ILE A 234 5.24 6.96 15.90
C ILE A 234 6.39 6.44 15.02
N THR A 235 7.07 7.34 14.31
CA THR A 235 8.19 6.97 13.44
C THR A 235 9.39 6.48 14.24
N ALA A 236 9.73 7.15 15.34
CA ALA A 236 10.82 6.74 16.21
C ALA A 236 10.58 5.37 16.85
N ILE A 237 9.36 5.12 17.35
CA ILE A 237 8.98 3.81 17.90
C ILE A 237 9.03 2.74 16.79
N GLY A 238 8.47 3.02 15.62
CA GLY A 238 8.52 2.10 14.48
C GLY A 238 9.94 1.75 14.06
N ALA A 239 10.84 2.73 13.99
CA ALA A 239 12.24 2.52 13.68
C ALA A 239 12.94 1.68 14.77
N ALA A 240 12.67 1.97 16.05
CA ALA A 240 13.23 1.19 17.16
C ALA A 240 12.79 -0.28 17.11
N ILE A 241 11.51 -0.55 16.82
CA ILE A 241 11.00 -1.94 16.69
C ILE A 241 11.70 -2.65 15.53
N VAL A 242 11.81 -2.02 14.34
CA VAL A 242 12.48 -2.62 13.19
C VAL A 242 13.94 -2.89 13.47
N LEU A 243 14.68 -1.93 14.04
CA LEU A 243 16.09 -2.10 14.36
C LEU A 243 16.31 -3.21 15.40
N THR A 244 15.50 -3.24 16.47
CA THR A 244 15.58 -4.28 17.50
C THR A 244 15.25 -5.65 16.92
N GLY A 245 14.18 -5.77 16.12
CA GLY A 245 13.81 -7.03 15.46
C GLY A 245 14.91 -7.52 14.51
N THR A 246 15.47 -6.62 13.70
CA THR A 246 16.59 -6.95 12.81
C THR A 246 17.82 -7.43 13.61
N TYR A 247 18.16 -6.74 14.70
CA TYR A 247 19.29 -7.16 15.56
C TYR A 247 19.09 -8.56 16.12
N ILE A 248 17.88 -8.87 16.65
CA ILE A 248 17.58 -10.20 17.20
C ILE A 248 17.67 -11.30 16.12
N MET A 249 17.34 -10.98 14.85
CA MET A 249 17.40 -11.95 13.75
C MET A 249 18.82 -12.19 13.23
N LEU A 250 19.75 -11.29 13.51
CA LEU A 250 21.16 -11.38 13.07
C LEU A 250 22.08 -12.04 14.11
N VAL A 251 21.62 -12.13 15.36
CA VAL A 251 22.34 -12.80 16.48
C VAL A 251 21.80 -14.21 16.67
#